data_3be45af3d5dd0850bf542224bc3da7ed
#
_entry.id   3be45af3d5dd0850bf542224bc3da7ed
#
_cell.length_a   1.000
_cell.length_b   1.000
_cell.length_c   1.000
_cell.angle_alpha   90.00
_cell.angle_beta   90.00
_cell.angle_gamma   90.00
#
_symmetry.space_group_name_H-M   'P 1'
#
loop_
_entity.id
_entity.type
_entity.pdbx_description
1 polymer ?
#
loop_
_entity_poly.entity_id
_entity_poly.type
_entity_poly.pdbx_seq_one_letter_code
_entity_poly.pdbx_strand_id
1 'polypeptide(L)'
;MTAILRNAEITAFRLELNRLLIQLKAELEEELRDQISSTSVSEVRDIGEEVEHAVELERQFETLQRHHDEIAECQAALKRIEEGSFGECINCGEEIELTRLKASPTASRCIRCQSIHESALKKIA
;
A
#
# COMPACT_ATOMS: atom_id res chain seq x y z
N MET A 1 -6.16 -7.90 23.12
CA MET A 1 -7.09 -8.86 22.58
C MET A 1 -8.25 -8.14 21.89
N THR A 2 -8.47 -8.42 20.65
CA THR A 2 -9.44 -7.72 19.81
C THR A 2 -10.83 -8.35 19.91
N ALA A 3 -11.42 -8.35 21.09
CA ALA A 3 -12.76 -8.90 21.30
C ALA A 3 -13.84 -8.15 20.51
N ILE A 4 -13.51 -6.98 19.97
CA ILE A 4 -14.45 -6.13 19.25
C ILE A 4 -14.74 -6.66 17.86
N LEU A 5 -13.77 -7.31 17.20
CA LEU A 5 -13.94 -7.84 15.85
C LEU A 5 -14.54 -9.25 15.91
N ARG A 6 -15.76 -9.37 15.43
CA ARG A 6 -16.45 -10.65 15.33
C ARG A 6 -15.98 -11.38 14.06
N ASN A 7 -16.18 -12.68 14.03
CA ASN A 7 -15.82 -13.50 12.87
C ASN A 7 -16.43 -12.99 11.57
N ALA A 8 -17.66 -12.48 11.62
CA ALA A 8 -18.33 -11.92 10.46
C ALA A 8 -17.61 -10.67 9.93
N GLU A 9 -17.15 -9.82 10.84
CA GLU A 9 -16.41 -8.60 10.47
C GLU A 9 -15.05 -8.94 9.89
N ILE A 10 -14.35 -9.90 10.49
CA ILE A 10 -13.06 -10.37 9.97
C ILE A 10 -13.22 -10.98 8.57
N THR A 11 -14.29 -11.76 8.35
CA THR A 11 -14.58 -12.33 7.04
C THR A 11 -14.81 -11.22 6.01
N ALA A 12 -15.56 -10.18 6.39
CA ALA A 12 -15.81 -9.03 5.51
C ALA A 12 -14.51 -8.31 5.16
N PHE A 13 -13.64 -8.08 6.13
CA PHE A 13 -12.33 -7.48 5.89
C PHE A 13 -11.44 -8.35 5.00
N ARG A 14 -11.47 -9.65 5.21
CA ARG A 14 -10.72 -10.58 4.35
C ARG A 14 -11.16 -10.49 2.90
N LEU A 15 -12.45 -10.45 2.65
CA LEU A 15 -12.99 -10.33 1.29
C LEU A 15 -12.58 -9.00 0.67
N GLU A 16 -12.68 -7.92 1.42
CA GLU A 16 -12.29 -6.59 0.95
C GLU A 16 -10.80 -6.51 0.63
N LEU A 17 -9.96 -7.05 1.50
CA LEU A 17 -8.51 -7.06 1.29
C LEU A 17 -8.11 -7.93 0.10
N ASN A 18 -8.76 -9.07 -0.09
CA ASN A 18 -8.49 -9.91 -1.26
C ASN A 18 -8.89 -9.21 -2.55
N ARG A 19 -10.04 -8.54 -2.56
CA ARG A 19 -10.48 -7.77 -3.72
C ARG A 19 -9.52 -6.63 -4.02
N LEU A 20 -9.10 -5.90 -3.00
CA LEU A 20 -8.14 -4.81 -3.15
C LEU A 20 -6.80 -5.34 -3.68
N LEU A 21 -6.34 -6.48 -3.17
CA LEU A 21 -5.08 -7.08 -3.62
C LEU A 21 -5.14 -7.45 -5.11
N ILE A 22 -6.23 -8.04 -5.56
CA ILE A 22 -6.43 -8.40 -6.98
C ILE A 22 -6.42 -7.13 -7.83
N GLN A 23 -7.11 -6.08 -7.39
CA GLN A 23 -7.15 -4.82 -8.10
C GLN A 23 -5.78 -4.17 -8.20
N LEU A 24 -5.04 -4.12 -7.10
CA LEU A 24 -3.69 -3.53 -7.07
C LEU A 24 -2.72 -4.28 -7.96
N LYS A 25 -2.79 -5.61 -7.98
CA LYS A 25 -1.94 -6.41 -8.85
C LYS A 25 -2.26 -6.19 -10.32
N ALA A 26 -3.55 -6.06 -10.66
CA ALA A 26 -3.97 -5.77 -12.03
C ALA A 26 -3.49 -4.39 -12.48
N GLU A 27 -3.60 -3.40 -11.62
CA GLU A 27 -3.10 -2.04 -11.90
C GLU A 27 -1.59 -2.02 -12.11
N LEU A 28 -0.86 -2.78 -11.29
CA LEU A 28 0.59 -2.89 -11.44
C LEU A 28 0.98 -3.54 -12.76
N GLU A 29 0.30 -4.62 -13.15
CA GLU A 29 0.56 -5.29 -14.43
C GLU A 29 0.29 -4.37 -15.62
N GLU A 30 -0.80 -3.61 -15.57
CA GLU A 30 -1.15 -2.67 -16.62
C GLU A 30 -0.08 -1.58 -16.74
N GLU A 31 0.38 -1.05 -15.63
CA GLU A 31 1.41 -0.02 -15.61
C GLU A 31 2.75 -0.54 -16.13
N LEU A 32 3.11 -1.77 -15.78
CA LEU A 32 4.32 -2.40 -16.30
C LEU A 32 4.25 -2.58 -17.81
N ARG A 33 3.09 -2.98 -18.35
CA ARG A 33 2.89 -3.09 -19.79
C ARG A 33 3.02 -1.74 -20.48
N ASP A 34 2.48 -0.68 -19.90
CA ASP A 34 2.59 0.66 -20.44
C ASP A 34 4.04 1.14 -20.47
N GLN A 35 4.79 0.86 -19.41
CA GLN A 35 6.21 1.22 -19.37
C GLN A 35 7.04 0.48 -20.40
N ILE A 36 6.78 -0.81 -20.59
CA ILE A 36 7.46 -1.60 -21.60
C ILE A 36 7.18 -1.04 -22.99
N SER A 37 5.92 -0.68 -23.26
CA SER A 37 5.53 -0.07 -24.54
C SER A 37 6.24 1.26 -24.78
N SER A 38 6.35 2.10 -23.75
CA SER A 38 7.02 3.41 -23.90
C SER A 38 8.52 3.30 -24.05
N THR A 39 9.16 2.28 -23.50
CA THR A 39 10.62 2.08 -23.61
C THR A 39 11.02 1.42 -24.92
N SER A 40 10.10 0.82 -25.66
CA SER A 40 10.40 0.18 -26.94
C SER A 40 10.63 1.17 -28.07
N VAL A 41 10.32 2.45 -27.89
CA VAL A 41 10.50 3.50 -28.89
C VAL A 41 11.82 4.22 -28.59
N SER A 42 12.91 3.78 -29.23
CA SER A 42 14.18 4.45 -29.09
C SER A 42 14.37 5.38 -30.29
N GLU A 43 14.07 6.65 -30.10
CA GLU A 43 14.36 7.68 -31.06
C GLU A 43 15.50 8.56 -30.55
N VAL A 44 16.27 9.15 -31.47
CA VAL A 44 17.28 10.13 -31.09
C VAL A 44 16.57 11.36 -30.51
N ARG A 45 16.91 11.68 -29.30
CA ARG A 45 16.27 12.82 -28.56
C ARG A 45 17.33 13.90 -28.33
N ASP A 46 16.87 15.15 -28.31
CA ASP A 46 17.72 16.25 -27.89
C ASP A 46 17.85 16.28 -26.36
N ILE A 47 18.69 17.16 -25.84
CA ILE A 47 18.98 17.24 -24.40
C ILE A 47 17.70 17.57 -23.59
N GLY A 48 16.82 18.43 -24.11
CA GLY A 48 15.56 18.77 -23.45
C GLY A 48 14.63 17.59 -23.35
N GLU A 49 14.50 16.81 -24.42
CA GLU A 49 13.68 15.61 -24.45
C GLU A 49 14.24 14.53 -23.52
N GLU A 50 15.55 14.41 -23.41
CA GLU A 50 16.17 13.47 -22.47
C GLU A 50 15.89 13.82 -21.02
N VAL A 51 15.91 15.11 -20.67
CA VAL A 51 15.58 15.57 -19.31
C VAL A 51 14.11 15.26 -18.99
N GLU A 52 13.18 15.56 -19.91
CA GLU A 52 11.76 15.25 -19.73
C GLU A 52 11.54 13.74 -19.58
N HIS A 53 12.26 12.95 -20.38
CA HIS A 53 12.17 11.49 -20.31
C HIS A 53 12.68 10.97 -18.95
N ALA A 54 13.77 11.52 -18.44
CA ALA A 54 14.32 11.14 -17.15
C ALA A 54 13.34 11.47 -16.00
N VAL A 55 12.70 12.63 -16.04
CA VAL A 55 11.68 13.02 -15.05
C VAL A 55 10.47 12.08 -15.11
N GLU A 56 10.04 11.71 -16.33
CA GLU A 56 8.93 10.78 -16.49
C GLU A 56 9.27 9.38 -15.98
N LEU A 57 10.49 8.89 -16.23
CA LEU A 57 10.93 7.60 -15.71
C LEU A 57 10.94 7.59 -14.17
N GLU A 58 11.40 8.69 -13.56
CA GLU A 58 11.40 8.81 -12.11
C GLU A 58 9.98 8.76 -11.55
N ARG A 59 9.05 9.47 -12.18
CA ARG A 59 7.64 9.46 -11.77
C ARG A 59 7.02 8.07 -11.92
N GLN A 60 7.31 7.37 -13.02
CA GLN A 60 6.85 6.00 -13.24
C GLN A 60 7.40 5.06 -12.18
N PHE A 61 8.68 5.21 -11.82
CA PHE A 61 9.30 4.41 -10.76
C PHE A 61 8.61 4.63 -9.42
N GLU A 62 8.31 5.89 -9.07
CA GLU A 62 7.62 6.22 -7.82
C GLU A 62 6.22 5.61 -7.78
N THR A 63 5.50 5.63 -8.89
CA THR A 63 4.17 5.03 -8.98
C THR A 63 4.24 3.51 -8.82
N LEU A 64 5.21 2.85 -9.45
CA LEU A 64 5.43 1.42 -9.28
C LEU A 64 5.78 1.07 -7.84
N GLN A 65 6.61 1.88 -7.20
CA GLN A 65 7.00 1.67 -5.81
C GLN A 65 5.79 1.79 -4.89
N ARG A 66 4.93 2.76 -5.14
CA ARG A 66 3.70 2.94 -4.36
C ARG A 66 2.77 1.74 -4.51
N HIS A 67 2.56 1.25 -5.73
CA HIS A 67 1.75 0.05 -5.97
C HIS A 67 2.33 -1.16 -5.24
N HIS A 68 3.65 -1.31 -5.28
CA HIS A 68 4.34 -2.40 -4.59
C HIS A 68 4.11 -2.32 -3.08
N ASP A 69 4.23 -1.13 -2.50
CA ASP A 69 4.04 -0.92 -1.08
C ASP A 69 2.60 -1.20 -0.65
N GLU A 70 1.63 -0.77 -1.44
CA GLU A 70 0.22 -1.02 -1.17
C GLU A 70 -0.11 -2.52 -1.22
N ILE A 71 0.47 -3.25 -2.18
CA ILE A 71 0.32 -4.70 -2.27
C ILE A 71 0.91 -5.37 -1.02
N ALA A 72 2.09 -4.95 -0.60
CA ALA A 72 2.74 -5.49 0.58
C ALA A 72 1.91 -5.22 1.85
N GLU A 73 1.30 -4.06 1.96
CA GLU A 73 0.41 -3.73 3.08
C GLU A 73 -0.84 -4.60 3.10
N CYS A 74 -1.44 -4.86 1.93
CA CYS A 74 -2.58 -5.78 1.82
C CYS A 74 -2.20 -7.19 2.24
N GLN A 75 -1.08 -7.69 1.77
CA GLN A 75 -0.58 -9.02 2.12
C GLN A 75 -0.30 -9.14 3.61
N ALA A 76 0.29 -8.10 4.19
CA ALA A 76 0.56 -8.06 5.63
C ALA A 76 -0.73 -8.08 6.45
N ALA A 77 -1.75 -7.34 6.00
CA ALA A 77 -3.06 -7.33 6.67
C ALA A 77 -3.72 -8.71 6.62
N LEU A 78 -3.68 -9.36 5.46
CA LEU A 78 -4.22 -10.72 5.31
C LEU A 78 -3.48 -11.72 6.20
N LYS A 79 -2.17 -11.55 6.33
CA LYS A 79 -1.36 -12.39 7.22
C LYS A 79 -1.76 -12.19 8.69
N ARG A 80 -2.02 -10.96 9.10
CA ARG A 80 -2.51 -10.68 10.46
C ARG A 80 -3.86 -11.32 10.72
N ILE A 81 -4.74 -11.40 9.72
CA ILE A 81 -6.01 -12.12 9.85
C ILE A 81 -5.75 -13.59 10.13
N GLU A 82 -4.84 -14.22 9.40
CA GLU A 82 -4.48 -15.61 9.61
C GLU A 82 -3.86 -15.86 10.99
N GLU A 83 -3.06 -14.91 11.46
CA GLU A 83 -2.38 -15.01 12.76
C GLU A 83 -3.30 -14.63 13.95
N GLY A 84 -4.47 -14.06 13.67
CA GLY A 84 -5.40 -13.65 14.72
C GLY A 84 -5.07 -12.32 15.37
N SER A 85 -4.18 -11.53 14.74
CA SER A 85 -3.77 -10.22 15.26
C SER A 85 -4.34 -9.04 14.48
N PHE A 86 -5.22 -9.29 13.51
CA PHE A 86 -5.82 -8.22 12.74
C PHE A 86 -6.63 -7.28 13.63
N GLY A 87 -6.43 -5.98 13.45
CA GLY A 87 -7.10 -4.96 14.25
C GLY A 87 -6.35 -4.57 15.51
N GLU A 88 -5.21 -5.19 15.79
CA GLU A 88 -4.33 -4.79 16.88
C GLU A 88 -3.19 -3.93 16.34
N CYS A 89 -2.91 -2.83 17.04
CA CYS A 89 -1.79 -1.95 16.67
C CYS A 89 -0.48 -2.71 16.83
N ILE A 90 0.35 -2.70 15.79
CA ILE A 90 1.64 -3.42 15.82
C ILE A 90 2.64 -2.81 16.81
N ASN A 91 2.45 -1.55 17.20
CA ASN A 91 3.37 -0.87 18.11
C ASN A 91 2.94 -0.96 19.57
N CYS A 92 1.68 -0.67 19.89
CA CYS A 92 1.22 -0.62 21.28
C CYS A 92 0.34 -1.80 21.69
N GLY A 93 -0.10 -2.61 20.73
CA GLY A 93 -0.96 -3.77 21.01
C GLY A 93 -2.40 -3.44 21.30
N GLU A 94 -2.79 -2.18 21.33
CA GLU A 94 -4.17 -1.80 21.55
C GLU A 94 -5.00 -1.92 20.28
N GLU A 95 -6.30 -1.94 20.44
CA GLU A 95 -7.22 -2.07 19.32
C GLU A 95 -7.19 -0.85 18.41
N ILE A 96 -7.16 -1.09 17.11
CA ILE A 96 -7.35 -0.04 16.11
C ILE A 96 -8.85 0.21 15.99
N GLU A 97 -9.26 1.48 15.98
CA GLU A 97 -10.67 1.83 15.86
C GLU A 97 -11.29 1.22 14.61
N LEU A 98 -12.50 0.68 14.75
CA LEU A 98 -13.23 0.04 13.67
C LEU A 98 -13.46 1.00 12.49
N THR A 99 -13.77 2.27 12.80
CA THR A 99 -13.96 3.29 11.78
C THR A 99 -12.70 3.51 10.95
N ARG A 100 -11.55 3.44 11.58
CA ARG A 100 -10.25 3.56 10.87
C ARG A 100 -10.01 2.34 9.99
N LEU A 101 -10.31 1.14 10.46
CA LEU A 101 -10.17 -0.09 9.67
C LEU A 101 -11.12 -0.10 8.48
N LYS A 102 -12.35 0.40 8.64
CA LYS A 102 -13.30 0.48 7.53
C LYS A 102 -12.84 1.46 6.45
N ALA A 103 -12.21 2.56 6.85
CA ALA A 103 -11.66 3.53 5.92
C ALA A 103 -10.36 3.04 5.30
N SER A 104 -9.55 2.29 6.06
CA SER A 104 -8.25 1.79 5.62
C SER A 104 -8.03 0.38 6.18
N PRO A 105 -8.47 -0.66 5.47
CA PRO A 105 -8.34 -2.04 5.95
C PRO A 105 -6.89 -2.52 6.15
N THR A 106 -5.94 -1.83 5.53
CA THR A 106 -4.52 -2.17 5.66
C THR A 106 -3.86 -1.49 6.86
N ALA A 107 -4.59 -0.68 7.62
CA ALA A 107 -4.04 0.02 8.76
C ALA A 107 -3.44 -0.97 9.77
N SER A 108 -2.19 -0.75 10.13
CA SER A 108 -1.44 -1.60 11.06
C SER A 108 -1.20 -0.93 12.41
N ARG A 109 -1.46 0.37 12.51
CA ARG A 109 -1.24 1.15 13.73
C ARG A 109 -2.49 1.93 14.08
N CYS A 110 -2.69 2.17 15.39
CA CYS A 110 -3.71 3.11 15.84
C CYS A 110 -3.30 4.53 15.42
N ILE A 111 -4.25 5.47 15.49
CA ILE A 111 -4.00 6.86 15.05
C ILE A 111 -2.81 7.47 15.80
N ARG A 112 -2.72 7.24 17.11
CA ARG A 112 -1.64 7.77 17.92
C ARG A 112 -0.28 7.24 17.49
N CYS A 113 -0.14 5.93 17.32
CA CYS A 113 1.11 5.32 16.91
C CYS A 113 1.48 5.67 15.48
N GLN A 114 0.49 5.81 14.61
CA GLN A 114 0.72 6.25 13.24
C GLN A 114 1.27 7.69 13.21
N SER A 115 0.71 8.58 14.02
CA SER A 115 1.21 9.95 14.13
C SER A 115 2.65 10.01 14.63
N ILE A 116 2.96 9.19 15.64
CA ILE A 116 4.32 9.10 16.17
C ILE A 116 5.29 8.58 15.10
N HIS A 117 4.88 7.56 14.35
CA HIS A 117 5.69 6.98 13.29
C HIS A 117 5.98 8.00 12.19
N GLU A 118 4.96 8.72 11.74
CA GLU A 118 5.11 9.76 10.71
C GLU A 118 6.00 10.90 11.18
N SER A 119 5.88 11.32 12.44
CA SER A 119 6.73 12.35 13.01
C SER A 119 8.20 11.92 13.07
N ALA A 120 8.44 10.65 13.41
CA ALA A 120 9.79 10.09 13.43
C ALA A 120 10.42 10.08 12.04
N LEU A 121 9.63 9.72 11.01
CA LEU A 121 10.09 9.74 9.63
C LEU A 121 10.45 11.16 9.15
N LYS A 122 9.64 12.14 9.53
CA LYS A 122 9.91 13.54 9.19
C LYS A 122 11.21 14.05 9.81
N LYS A 123 11.55 13.60 11.01
CA LYS A 123 12.79 14.00 11.69
C LYS A 123 14.02 13.38 11.04
N ILE A 124 13.89 12.22 10.44
CA ILE A 124 14.99 11.56 9.74
C ILE A 124 15.23 12.19 8.36
N ALA A 125 14.16 12.64 7.73
CA ALA A 125 14.25 13.34 6.45
C ALA A 125 14.71 14.79 6.67
#